data_0f88e965622400a28f288901250613bd
#
_entry.id   0f88e965622400a28f288901250613bd
#
_cell.length_a   1.000
_cell.length_b   1.000
_cell.length_c   1.000
_cell.angle_alpha   90.00
_cell.angle_beta   90.00
_cell.angle_gamma   90.00
#
_symmetry.space_group_name_H-M   'P 1'
#
loop_
_entity.id
_entity.type
_entity.pdbx_description
1 polymer ?
#
loop_
_entity_poly.entity_id
_entity_poly.type
_entity_poly.pdbx_seq_one_letter_code
_entity_poly.pdbx_strand_id
1 'polypeptide(L)'
;MFFAMLCLSQAQERTDQVPATVTDKIEKTDAEWKKVLTSEQYYVLRRKGTEPPFTNDYHDLHDKGVFKCAACGKELFATETKFDSGTGWPSFYAPISPESIRTQPDRSWFVTRVEVLCPRCGGHLGHVFEDGPPPTGLRYCINSVALKFEKAP
;
A
#
# COMPACT_ATOMS: atom_id res chain seq x y z
N MET A 1 -20.36 -13.23 70.06
CA MET A 1 -20.18 -12.15 69.04
C MET A 1 -19.26 -12.71 67.97
N PHE A 2 -19.82 -13.22 66.88
CA PHE A 2 -19.05 -13.72 65.75
C PHE A 2 -19.18 -12.71 64.61
N PHE A 3 -18.09 -12.08 64.24
CA PHE A 3 -18.00 -11.24 63.06
C PHE A 3 -17.66 -12.14 61.87
N ALA A 4 -18.62 -12.31 60.95
CA ALA A 4 -18.39 -12.97 59.70
C ALA A 4 -17.78 -11.96 58.71
N MET A 5 -16.56 -12.22 58.31
CA MET A 5 -15.82 -11.46 57.33
C MET A 5 -16.23 -11.96 55.93
N LEU A 6 -17.06 -11.17 55.20
CA LEU A 6 -17.40 -11.45 53.83
C LEU A 6 -16.19 -11.12 52.93
N CYS A 7 -15.63 -12.16 52.39
CA CYS A 7 -14.60 -12.05 51.34
C CYS A 7 -15.32 -11.81 49.98
N LEU A 8 -15.31 -10.57 49.51
CA LEU A 8 -15.78 -10.22 48.16
C LEU A 8 -14.69 -10.61 47.17
N SER A 9 -14.92 -11.73 46.49
CA SER A 9 -14.16 -12.15 45.32
C SER A 9 -14.44 -11.20 44.16
N GLN A 10 -13.47 -10.33 43.82
CA GLN A 10 -13.52 -9.56 42.59
C GLN A 10 -13.14 -10.49 41.42
N ALA A 11 -14.12 -10.86 40.64
CA ALA A 11 -13.91 -11.51 39.39
C ALA A 11 -13.26 -10.51 38.43
N GLN A 12 -12.01 -10.77 38.09
CA GLN A 12 -11.23 -10.06 37.11
C GLN A 12 -11.79 -10.44 35.72
N GLU A 13 -12.60 -9.56 35.11
CA GLU A 13 -12.99 -9.72 33.73
C GLU A 13 -11.74 -9.62 32.86
N ARG A 14 -11.28 -10.75 32.39
CA ARG A 14 -10.33 -10.83 31.30
C ARG A 14 -11.06 -10.38 30.04
N THR A 15 -10.80 -9.16 29.62
CA THR A 15 -11.11 -8.75 28.24
C THR A 15 -10.22 -9.57 27.31
N ASP A 16 -10.77 -10.62 26.76
CA ASP A 16 -10.21 -11.35 25.64
C ASP A 16 -10.11 -10.35 24.47
N GLN A 17 -8.92 -9.76 24.32
CA GLN A 17 -8.56 -9.10 23.10
C GLN A 17 -8.47 -10.18 22.01
N VAL A 18 -9.53 -10.29 21.24
CA VAL A 18 -9.51 -11.04 19.97
C VAL A 18 -8.40 -10.44 19.12
N PRO A 19 -7.35 -11.18 18.76
CA PRO A 19 -6.38 -10.66 17.83
C PRO A 19 -7.07 -10.44 16.51
N ALA A 20 -7.10 -9.19 16.07
CA ALA A 20 -7.57 -8.80 14.75
C ALA A 20 -6.57 -9.31 13.69
N THR A 21 -6.60 -10.60 13.40
CA THR A 21 -5.91 -11.22 12.27
C THR A 21 -6.92 -11.91 11.36
N VAL A 22 -7.88 -11.14 10.88
CA VAL A 22 -8.43 -11.47 9.58
C VAL A 22 -7.43 -10.89 8.60
N THR A 23 -6.54 -11.73 8.09
CA THR A 23 -5.67 -11.35 6.99
C THR A 23 -6.56 -11.13 5.78
N ASP A 24 -6.84 -9.86 5.48
CA ASP A 24 -7.53 -9.39 4.28
C ASP A 24 -6.63 -9.60 3.04
N LYS A 25 -5.96 -10.76 2.99
CA LYS A 25 -5.06 -11.14 1.91
C LYS A 25 -5.85 -11.77 0.77
N ILE A 26 -5.53 -11.36 -0.43
CA ILE A 26 -6.05 -11.93 -1.67
C ILE A 26 -4.93 -12.72 -2.33
N GLU A 27 -5.14 -14.02 -2.44
CA GLU A 27 -4.24 -14.94 -3.14
C GLU A 27 -4.95 -15.50 -4.38
N LYS A 28 -4.28 -15.41 -5.52
CA LYS A 28 -4.73 -15.96 -6.79
C LYS A 28 -3.55 -16.61 -7.49
N THR A 29 -3.85 -17.64 -8.26
CA THR A 29 -2.88 -18.25 -9.16
C THR A 29 -2.50 -17.27 -10.28
N ASP A 30 -1.38 -17.53 -10.91
CA ASP A 30 -0.89 -16.75 -12.06
C ASP A 30 -1.94 -16.69 -13.19
N ALA A 31 -2.58 -17.81 -13.46
CA ALA A 31 -3.64 -17.89 -14.48
C ALA A 31 -4.88 -17.06 -14.12
N GLU A 32 -5.26 -16.99 -12.84
CA GLU A 32 -6.37 -16.15 -12.38
C GLU A 32 -6.05 -14.67 -12.48
N TRP A 33 -4.81 -14.26 -12.12
CA TRP A 33 -4.38 -12.88 -12.28
C TRP A 33 -4.41 -12.44 -13.75
N LYS A 34 -3.98 -13.30 -14.67
CA LYS A 34 -4.05 -13.01 -16.13
C LYS A 34 -5.46 -12.83 -16.67
N LYS A 35 -6.47 -13.41 -16.00
CA LYS A 35 -7.88 -13.24 -16.41
C LYS A 35 -8.47 -11.88 -15.99
N VAL A 36 -7.98 -11.29 -14.91
CA VAL A 36 -8.58 -10.09 -14.30
C VAL A 36 -7.74 -8.83 -14.50
N LEU A 37 -6.49 -8.96 -14.88
CA LEU A 37 -5.57 -7.85 -15.14
C LEU A 37 -5.34 -7.68 -16.64
N THR A 38 -5.12 -6.43 -17.06
CA THR A 38 -4.55 -6.18 -18.41
C THR A 38 -3.12 -6.73 -18.48
N SER A 39 -2.59 -6.87 -19.68
CA SER A 39 -1.22 -7.32 -19.89
C SER A 39 -0.19 -6.42 -19.20
N GLU A 40 -0.41 -5.11 -19.25
CA GLU A 40 0.46 -4.12 -18.60
C GLU A 40 0.34 -4.19 -17.06
N GLN A 41 -0.88 -4.26 -16.53
CA GLN A 41 -1.12 -4.44 -15.09
C GLN A 41 -0.47 -5.73 -14.59
N TYR A 42 -0.63 -6.83 -15.33
CA TYR A 42 -0.01 -8.11 -14.97
C TYR A 42 1.51 -8.00 -14.99
N TYR A 43 2.09 -7.37 -16.02
CA TYR A 43 3.53 -7.18 -16.12
C TYR A 43 4.10 -6.40 -14.92
N VAL A 44 3.47 -5.29 -14.53
CA VAL A 44 3.92 -4.49 -13.39
C VAL A 44 3.62 -5.16 -12.06
N LEU A 45 2.35 -5.48 -11.81
CA LEU A 45 1.89 -5.95 -10.49
C LEU A 45 2.38 -7.37 -10.13
N ARG A 46 2.55 -8.24 -11.12
CA ARG A 46 2.86 -9.67 -10.88
C ARG A 46 4.24 -10.10 -11.35
N ARG A 47 4.82 -9.38 -12.32
CA ARG A 47 6.15 -9.68 -12.86
C ARG A 47 7.22 -8.66 -12.47
N LYS A 48 6.88 -7.73 -11.55
CA LYS A 48 7.77 -6.65 -11.08
C LYS A 48 8.29 -5.76 -12.21
N GLY A 49 7.48 -5.55 -13.24
CA GLY A 49 7.81 -4.67 -14.35
C GLY A 49 7.75 -3.20 -13.93
N THR A 50 8.30 -2.36 -14.78
CA THR A 50 8.25 -0.90 -14.66
C THR A 50 7.67 -0.34 -15.96
N GLU A 51 6.65 0.51 -15.86
CA GLU A 51 6.13 1.25 -17.00
C GLU A 51 7.15 2.30 -17.49
N PRO A 52 7.15 2.69 -18.77
CA PRO A 52 7.95 3.83 -19.22
C PRO A 52 7.52 5.13 -18.53
N PRO A 53 8.47 6.06 -18.25
CA PRO A 53 8.13 7.35 -17.67
C PRO A 53 7.31 8.20 -18.66
N PHE A 54 6.45 9.06 -18.13
CA PHE A 54 5.62 10.02 -18.89
C PHE A 54 4.60 9.38 -19.87
N THR A 55 4.32 8.09 -19.75
CA THR A 55 3.42 7.37 -20.67
C THR A 55 2.02 7.14 -20.11
N ASN A 56 1.82 7.31 -18.80
CA ASN A 56 0.55 7.07 -18.15
C ASN A 56 0.02 8.32 -17.43
N ASP A 57 -1.29 8.36 -17.21
CA ASP A 57 -2.03 9.57 -16.88
C ASP A 57 -1.77 10.13 -15.46
N TYR A 58 -1.30 9.30 -14.53
CA TYR A 58 -1.30 9.69 -13.12
C TYR A 58 -0.07 10.48 -12.68
N HIS A 59 1.00 10.55 -13.47
CA HIS A 59 2.15 11.39 -13.11
C HIS A 59 1.78 12.87 -13.02
N ASP A 60 0.90 13.34 -13.88
CA ASP A 60 0.44 14.75 -13.97
C ASP A 60 -1.02 14.93 -13.48
N LEU A 61 -1.55 14.00 -12.71
CA LEU A 61 -2.91 14.10 -12.18
C LEU A 61 -2.92 14.95 -10.90
N HIS A 62 -3.74 16.01 -10.89
CA HIS A 62 -3.90 16.95 -9.77
C HIS A 62 -5.30 16.94 -9.13
N ASP A 63 -6.24 16.18 -9.67
CA ASP A 63 -7.58 16.03 -9.09
C ASP A 63 -7.51 15.45 -7.68
N LYS A 64 -8.42 15.92 -6.79
CA LYS A 64 -8.55 15.37 -5.43
C LYS A 64 -9.15 13.97 -5.46
N GLY A 65 -8.56 13.06 -4.72
CA GLY A 65 -9.04 11.69 -4.65
C GLY A 65 -8.03 10.72 -4.05
N VAL A 66 -8.32 9.45 -4.24
CA VAL A 66 -7.57 8.33 -3.68
C VAL A 66 -7.06 7.41 -4.79
N PHE A 67 -5.82 6.97 -4.66
CA PHE A 67 -5.22 5.96 -5.53
C PHE A 67 -5.30 4.60 -4.86
N LYS A 68 -5.98 3.67 -5.53
CA LYS A 68 -6.21 2.30 -5.08
C LYS A 68 -5.35 1.32 -5.88
N CYS A 69 -5.09 0.16 -5.31
CA CYS A 69 -4.44 -0.93 -6.04
C CYS A 69 -5.31 -1.38 -7.22
N ALA A 70 -4.77 -1.37 -8.42
CA ALA A 70 -5.49 -1.79 -9.62
C ALA A 70 -5.92 -3.26 -9.58
N ALA A 71 -5.22 -4.10 -8.82
CA ALA A 71 -5.51 -5.54 -8.71
C ALA A 71 -6.60 -5.87 -7.68
N CYS A 72 -6.65 -5.16 -6.54
CA CYS A 72 -7.52 -5.56 -5.42
C CYS A 72 -8.36 -4.43 -4.81
N GLY A 73 -8.17 -3.20 -5.26
CA GLY A 73 -8.96 -2.04 -4.80
C GLY A 73 -8.57 -1.49 -3.43
N LYS A 74 -7.50 -1.99 -2.79
CA LYS A 74 -7.04 -1.43 -1.52
C LYS A 74 -6.58 0.02 -1.71
N GLU A 75 -7.01 0.91 -0.82
CA GLU A 75 -6.56 2.31 -0.79
C GLU A 75 -5.08 2.38 -0.37
N LEU A 76 -4.28 3.10 -1.15
CA LEU A 76 -2.83 3.13 -1.00
C LEU A 76 -2.31 4.54 -0.72
N PHE A 77 -2.65 5.49 -1.59
CA PHE A 77 -2.19 6.87 -1.54
C PHE A 77 -3.34 7.85 -1.77
N ALA A 78 -3.15 9.07 -1.28
CA ALA A 78 -4.10 10.17 -1.51
C ALA A 78 -3.40 11.33 -2.20
N THR A 79 -4.18 12.15 -2.92
CA THR A 79 -3.64 13.32 -3.64
C THR A 79 -2.99 14.35 -2.73
N GLU A 80 -3.35 14.39 -1.46
CA GLU A 80 -2.76 15.29 -0.46
C GLU A 80 -1.26 15.07 -0.26
N THR A 81 -0.77 13.86 -0.49
CA THR A 81 0.65 13.51 -0.38
C THR A 81 1.37 13.39 -1.72
N LYS A 82 0.62 13.56 -2.82
CA LYS A 82 1.18 13.54 -4.17
C LYS A 82 1.95 14.82 -4.45
N PHE A 83 3.10 14.70 -5.08
CA PHE A 83 3.90 15.82 -5.54
C PHE A 83 4.49 15.57 -6.92
N ASP A 84 4.87 16.64 -7.60
CA ASP A 84 5.52 16.57 -8.90
C ASP A 84 7.02 16.36 -8.71
N SER A 85 7.49 15.15 -8.97
CA SER A 85 8.91 14.78 -8.84
C SER A 85 9.72 15.02 -10.12
N GLY A 86 9.06 15.30 -11.25
CA GLY A 86 9.70 15.42 -12.54
C GLY A 86 10.23 14.11 -13.13
N THR A 87 9.98 12.97 -12.48
CA THR A 87 10.51 11.66 -12.91
C THR A 87 9.67 10.96 -13.98
N GLY A 88 8.42 11.41 -14.17
CA GLY A 88 7.49 10.79 -15.11
C GLY A 88 6.65 9.65 -14.54
N TRP A 89 6.78 9.37 -13.25
CA TRP A 89 5.92 8.47 -12.47
C TRP A 89 5.20 9.24 -11.36
N PRO A 90 3.97 8.86 -11.01
CA PRO A 90 3.31 9.45 -9.86
C PRO A 90 4.13 9.23 -8.59
N SER A 91 4.32 10.31 -7.84
CA SER A 91 5.17 10.35 -6.66
C SER A 91 4.41 10.87 -5.45
N PHE A 92 4.63 10.23 -4.30
CA PHE A 92 3.97 10.55 -3.04
C PHE A 92 5.02 10.62 -1.93
N TYR A 93 4.85 11.52 -0.95
CA TYR A 93 5.76 11.55 0.18
C TYR A 93 5.30 10.68 1.37
N ALA A 94 4.04 10.20 1.36
CA ALA A 94 3.50 9.26 2.34
C ALA A 94 2.34 8.44 1.76
N PRO A 95 2.14 7.19 2.22
CA PRO A 95 0.90 6.47 1.98
C PRO A 95 -0.26 7.04 2.84
N ILE A 96 -1.49 6.59 2.61
CA ILE A 96 -2.67 6.99 3.43
C ILE A 96 -2.45 6.64 4.90
N SER A 97 -1.89 5.47 5.17
CA SER A 97 -1.44 5.04 6.49
C SER A 97 -0.24 4.11 6.34
N PRO A 98 0.55 3.87 7.40
CA PRO A 98 1.67 2.93 7.33
C PRO A 98 1.27 1.53 6.87
N GLU A 99 0.05 1.08 7.21
CA GLU A 99 -0.50 -0.24 6.85
C GLU A 99 -1.03 -0.31 5.42
N SER A 100 -1.12 0.82 4.73
CA SER A 100 -1.61 0.88 3.34
C SER A 100 -0.61 0.32 2.34
N ILE A 101 0.65 0.20 2.71
CA ILE A 101 1.70 -0.39 1.86
C ILE A 101 2.55 -1.37 2.67
N ARG A 102 3.29 -2.22 1.97
CA ARG A 102 4.36 -3.04 2.52
C ARG A 102 5.65 -2.75 1.76
N THR A 103 6.77 -2.78 2.44
CA THR A 103 8.09 -2.61 1.84
C THR A 103 8.97 -3.83 2.05
N GLN A 104 9.88 -4.07 1.12
CA GLN A 104 10.90 -5.11 1.25
C GLN A 104 12.16 -4.71 0.47
N PRO A 105 13.35 -5.21 0.87
CA PRO A 105 14.56 -5.01 0.10
C PRO A 105 14.44 -5.61 -1.30
N ASP A 106 14.87 -4.85 -2.31
CA ASP A 106 15.03 -5.31 -3.70
C ASP A 106 16.49 -5.21 -4.07
N ARG A 107 17.11 -6.36 -4.30
CA ARG A 107 18.54 -6.48 -4.64
C ARG A 107 18.76 -6.86 -6.10
N SER A 108 17.77 -6.65 -6.95
CA SER A 108 17.90 -6.87 -8.39
C SER A 108 18.86 -5.84 -9.01
N TRP A 109 19.50 -6.20 -10.12
CA TRP A 109 20.35 -5.33 -10.91
C TRP A 109 21.58 -4.73 -10.16
N PHE A 110 22.13 -5.43 -9.19
CA PHE A 110 23.30 -4.99 -8.40
C PHE A 110 23.10 -3.68 -7.62
N VAL A 111 21.87 -3.20 -7.51
CA VAL A 111 21.48 -2.03 -6.73
C VAL A 111 20.51 -2.46 -5.64
N THR A 112 20.75 -2.02 -4.40
CA THR A 112 19.80 -2.21 -3.31
C THR A 112 18.77 -1.08 -3.34
N ARG A 113 17.50 -1.43 -3.58
CA ARG A 113 16.36 -0.52 -3.51
C ARG A 113 15.36 -1.05 -2.49
N VAL A 114 14.37 -0.24 -2.16
CA VAL A 114 13.25 -0.65 -1.31
C VAL A 114 12.00 -0.73 -2.18
N GLU A 115 11.52 -1.94 -2.40
CA GLU A 115 10.30 -2.23 -3.16
C GLU A 115 9.07 -1.89 -2.33
N VAL A 116 8.06 -1.32 -2.98
CA VAL A 116 6.74 -1.03 -2.42
C VAL A 116 5.71 -1.99 -3.00
N LEU A 117 4.94 -2.64 -2.12
CA LEU A 117 3.96 -3.67 -2.47
C LEU A 117 2.60 -3.36 -1.86
N CYS A 118 1.54 -3.81 -2.52
CA CYS A 118 0.22 -3.85 -1.93
C CYS A 118 0.17 -4.93 -0.84
N PRO A 119 -0.17 -4.60 0.41
CA PRO A 119 -0.19 -5.58 1.50
C PRO A 119 -1.31 -6.61 1.36
N ARG A 120 -2.39 -6.30 0.62
CA ARG A 120 -3.53 -7.20 0.43
C ARG A 120 -3.28 -8.27 -0.62
N CYS A 121 -2.79 -7.90 -1.80
CA CYS A 121 -2.60 -8.85 -2.91
C CYS A 121 -1.13 -9.15 -3.23
N GLY A 122 -0.18 -8.49 -2.56
CA GLY A 122 1.24 -8.65 -2.80
C GLY A 122 1.73 -8.06 -4.14
N GLY A 123 0.89 -7.28 -4.84
CA GLY A 123 1.25 -6.69 -6.13
C GLY A 123 2.39 -5.68 -6.00
N HIS A 124 3.34 -5.75 -6.93
CA HIS A 124 4.41 -4.76 -7.04
C HIS A 124 3.86 -3.41 -7.46
N LEU A 125 4.16 -2.36 -6.70
CA LEU A 125 3.69 -0.99 -6.99
C LEU A 125 4.80 -0.10 -7.54
N GLY A 126 5.98 -0.21 -7.01
CA GLY A 126 7.14 0.62 -7.32
C GLY A 126 8.23 0.53 -6.27
N HIS A 127 8.90 1.63 -6.01
CA HIS A 127 9.98 1.73 -5.03
C HIS A 127 9.87 3.01 -4.21
N VAL A 128 10.49 3.03 -3.04
CA VAL A 128 10.62 4.21 -2.21
C VAL A 128 12.09 4.63 -2.09
N PHE A 129 12.32 5.93 -2.14
CA PHE A 129 13.64 6.58 -2.08
C PHE A 129 13.66 7.65 -0.99
N GLU A 130 14.85 8.01 -0.51
CA GLU A 130 15.05 9.00 0.55
C GLU A 130 15.35 10.41 0.00
N ASP A 131 14.89 10.71 -1.20
CA ASP A 131 15.08 11.97 -1.92
C ASP A 131 13.77 12.75 -2.13
N GLY A 132 12.82 12.56 -1.23
CA GLY A 132 11.52 13.23 -1.25
C GLY A 132 11.47 14.54 -0.49
N PRO A 133 10.34 15.26 -0.57
CA PRO A 133 10.12 16.52 0.12
C PRO A 133 9.82 16.35 1.62
N PRO A 134 9.92 17.41 2.43
CA PRO A 134 9.30 17.42 3.75
C PRO A 134 7.80 17.10 3.65
N PRO A 135 7.16 16.52 4.69
CA PRO A 135 7.69 16.28 6.04
C PRO A 135 8.47 14.96 6.18
N THR A 136 8.34 14.02 5.25
CA THR A 136 8.92 12.67 5.41
C THR A 136 10.33 12.53 4.84
N GLY A 137 10.68 13.32 3.83
CA GLY A 137 11.90 13.12 3.05
C GLY A 137 11.85 11.89 2.13
N LEU A 138 10.69 11.23 2.02
CA LEU A 138 10.51 10.03 1.20
C LEU A 138 9.83 10.34 -0.12
N ARG A 139 10.22 9.60 -1.15
CA ARG A 139 9.57 9.60 -2.45
C ARG A 139 9.15 8.18 -2.80
N TYR A 140 7.86 7.91 -2.69
CA TYR A 140 7.22 6.71 -3.20
C TYR A 140 6.98 6.90 -4.69
N CYS A 141 7.81 6.27 -5.52
CA CYS A 141 7.73 6.30 -6.98
C CYS A 141 6.93 5.08 -7.44
N ILE A 142 5.70 5.32 -7.89
CA ILE A 142 4.72 4.27 -8.12
C ILE A 142 4.35 4.21 -9.60
N ASN A 143 4.16 3.01 -10.14
CA ASN A 143 3.69 2.83 -11.50
C ASN A 143 2.21 3.22 -11.61
N SER A 144 1.85 4.08 -12.55
CA SER A 144 0.45 4.49 -12.78
C SER A 144 -0.43 3.28 -13.08
N VAL A 145 0.06 2.34 -13.87
CA VAL A 145 -0.69 1.13 -14.28
C VAL A 145 -1.02 0.21 -13.10
N ALA A 146 -0.26 0.30 -12.01
CA ALA A 146 -0.53 -0.43 -10.76
C ALA A 146 -1.63 0.23 -9.90
N LEU A 147 -2.07 1.42 -10.29
CA LEU A 147 -3.03 2.24 -9.55
C LEU A 147 -4.35 2.38 -10.31
N LYS A 148 -5.41 2.62 -9.55
CA LYS A 148 -6.71 3.10 -10.02
C LYS A 148 -7.08 4.33 -9.22
N PHE A 149 -7.26 5.44 -9.90
CA PHE A 149 -7.69 6.70 -9.27
C PHE A 149 -9.20 6.73 -9.07
N GLU A 150 -9.62 7.14 -7.89
CA GLU A 150 -11.01 7.43 -7.54
C GLU A 150 -11.11 8.86 -7.09
N LYS A 151 -11.82 9.67 -7.89
CA LYS A 151 -12.02 11.09 -7.60
C LYS A 151 -12.88 11.27 -6.36
N ALA A 152 -12.50 12.23 -5.51
CA ALA A 152 -13.34 12.64 -4.38
C ALA A 152 -14.67 13.25 -4.88
N PRO A 153 -15.78 13.05 -4.14
CA PRO A 153 -17.07 13.61 -4.49
C PRO A 153 -17.10 15.15 -4.46
#